data_ad35501bd3673fa3d65a36e9c7b1c830
#
_entry.id   ad35501bd3673fa3d65a36e9c7b1c830
#
_cell.length_a   1.000
_cell.length_b   1.000
_cell.length_c   1.000
_cell.angle_alpha   90.00
_cell.angle_beta   90.00
_cell.angle_gamma   90.00
#
_symmetry.space_group_name_H-M   'P 1'
#
loop_
_entity.id
_entity.type
_entity.pdbx_description
1 polymer ?
#
loop_
_entity_poly.entity_id
_entity_poly.type
_entity_poly.pdbx_seq_one_letter_code
_entity_poly.pdbx_strand_id
1 'polypeptide(L)'
;DDMKFLARSGAFSSIVLTENNYPRLLSATKTFKTTRISRVPLPEDGFYPLYKENVIISAPILLDEGKVLALVMLVKKNAYSYRADIEFVTGLANHFAMQIKLSEMEKQKEELRKAELRTLQSQINPHFLFNSLNTISYFCREKPEKARELLLALSSYFRSMLEDTDYMVTLDTELEHVKAYTMLEEARFEKRLSIEINADPEALRSCVPNLILQPIVENAVHHGAMQREKGVGKVIVNVKREERSTRIDVIDNGPGMDYRIVQSLYGGEKVEHTGIGMMNVQQRLISLYGKSYGLQIVTSEEGTDVRMNIPDSAAGSAQQEKT
;
A
#
# COMPACT_ATOMS: atom_id res chain seq x y z
N ASP A 1 28.89 7.31 16.56
CA ASP A 1 28.63 5.87 16.25
C ASP A 1 29.78 5.06 16.79
N ASP A 2 29.64 4.61 18.05
CA ASP A 2 30.62 3.77 18.70
C ASP A 2 30.70 2.40 18.03
N MET A 3 31.89 2.06 17.53
CA MET A 3 32.14 0.69 17.05
C MET A 3 32.04 -0.28 18.22
N LYS A 4 31.08 -1.22 18.16
CA LYS A 4 30.93 -2.29 19.14
C LYS A 4 31.36 -3.61 18.54
N PHE A 5 32.01 -4.45 19.38
CA PHE A 5 32.29 -5.83 18.97
C PHE A 5 30.97 -6.61 18.84
N LEU A 6 30.71 -7.16 17.67
CA LEU A 6 29.59 -8.07 17.43
C LEU A 6 29.95 -9.50 17.83
N ALA A 7 31.16 -9.93 17.50
CA ALA A 7 31.67 -11.25 17.87
C ALA A 7 33.20 -11.23 17.95
N ARG A 8 33.77 -12.08 18.83
CA ARG A 8 35.22 -12.29 19.00
C ARG A 8 35.50 -13.77 19.18
N SER A 9 36.60 -14.25 18.64
CA SER A 9 37.04 -15.64 18.81
C SER A 9 38.56 -15.73 18.77
N GLY A 10 39.11 -16.74 19.43
CA GLY A 10 40.55 -17.04 19.47
C GLY A 10 41.31 -16.38 20.62
N ALA A 11 42.63 -16.51 20.59
CA ALA A 11 43.54 -16.07 21.65
C ALA A 11 43.54 -14.57 21.95
N PHE A 12 43.05 -13.77 21.02
CA PHE A 12 42.95 -12.29 21.10
C PHE A 12 41.56 -11.79 21.47
N SER A 13 40.69 -12.63 21.96
CA SER A 13 39.30 -12.27 22.33
C SER A 13 39.19 -11.20 23.43
N SER A 14 40.27 -11.02 24.22
CA SER A 14 40.34 -10.01 25.28
C SER A 14 40.78 -8.61 24.79
N ILE A 15 41.26 -8.49 23.55
CA ILE A 15 41.69 -7.19 23.01
C ILE A 15 40.48 -6.31 22.72
N VAL A 16 40.44 -5.12 23.31
CA VAL A 16 39.43 -4.11 23.06
C VAL A 16 40.00 -3.07 22.09
N LEU A 17 39.50 -3.07 20.87
CA LEU A 17 39.86 -2.06 19.86
C LEU A 17 38.89 -0.88 20.02
N THR A 18 39.37 0.24 20.54
CA THR A 18 38.60 1.49 20.68
C THR A 18 39.20 2.58 19.78
N GLU A 19 38.45 3.61 19.47
CA GLU A 19 38.96 4.79 18.74
C GLU A 19 40.14 5.44 19.48
N ASN A 20 40.14 5.41 20.78
CA ASN A 20 41.23 5.93 21.59
C ASN A 20 42.52 5.12 21.47
N ASN A 21 42.44 3.76 21.37
CA ASN A 21 43.60 2.90 21.29
C ASN A 21 44.10 2.71 19.85
N TYR A 22 43.19 2.76 18.86
CA TYR A 22 43.53 2.48 17.45
C TYR A 22 42.83 3.46 16.45
N PRO A 23 42.94 4.77 16.65
CA PRO A 23 42.21 5.75 15.85
C PRO A 23 42.59 5.69 14.36
N ARG A 24 43.84 5.46 14.04
CA ARG A 24 44.33 5.35 12.65
C ARG A 24 43.84 4.11 11.90
N LEU A 25 43.67 2.99 12.60
CA LEU A 25 43.17 1.75 12.00
C LEU A 25 41.69 1.89 11.67
N LEU A 26 40.91 2.38 12.62
CA LEU A 26 39.46 2.52 12.50
C LEU A 26 39.07 3.63 11.52
N SER A 27 39.73 4.79 11.56
CA SER A 27 39.49 5.87 10.62
C SER A 27 39.87 5.49 9.18
N ALA A 28 41.02 4.83 9.01
CA ALA A 28 41.49 4.40 7.70
C ALA A 28 40.54 3.40 7.05
N THR A 29 39.99 2.45 7.80
CA THR A 29 39.05 1.44 7.27
C THR A 29 37.68 2.02 6.96
N LYS A 30 37.18 2.97 7.74
CA LYS A 30 35.96 3.74 7.42
C LYS A 30 36.10 4.54 6.10
N THR A 31 37.30 5.09 5.85
CA THR A 31 37.52 5.99 4.70
C THR A 31 37.84 5.24 3.41
N PHE A 32 38.56 4.12 3.49
CA PHE A 32 39.16 3.52 2.29
C PHE A 32 38.41 2.34 1.67
N LYS A 33 37.31 1.87 2.20
CA LYS A 33 36.48 0.82 1.60
C LYS A 33 37.23 -0.41 1.02
N THR A 34 38.46 -0.63 1.46
CA THR A 34 39.36 -1.70 0.95
C THR A 34 40.03 -2.42 2.11
N THR A 35 40.39 -3.69 1.87
CA THR A 35 41.18 -4.50 2.84
C THR A 35 42.52 -3.85 3.09
N ARG A 36 42.91 -3.75 4.36
CA ARG A 36 44.17 -3.12 4.80
C ARG A 36 44.97 -3.99 5.77
N ILE A 37 46.25 -3.79 5.69
CA ILE A 37 47.21 -4.36 6.66
C ILE A 37 47.76 -3.22 7.50
N SER A 38 47.70 -3.38 8.81
CA SER A 38 48.30 -2.44 9.76
C SER A 38 49.19 -3.18 10.71
N ARG A 39 50.43 -2.69 10.85
CA ARG A 39 51.34 -3.13 11.93
C ARG A 39 51.09 -2.22 13.11
N VAL A 40 50.63 -2.80 14.20
CA VAL A 40 50.23 -2.04 15.39
C VAL A 40 50.95 -2.67 16.59
N PRO A 41 51.77 -1.90 17.31
CA PRO A 41 52.22 -2.34 18.64
C PRO A 41 50.98 -2.46 19.52
N LEU A 42 50.79 -3.59 20.19
CA LEU A 42 49.76 -3.71 21.22
C LEU A 42 50.16 -2.82 22.40
N PRO A 43 49.18 -2.16 23.07
CA PRO A 43 49.50 -1.41 24.28
C PRO A 43 50.17 -2.32 25.32
N GLU A 44 51.12 -1.77 26.04
CA GLU A 44 51.92 -2.46 27.04
C GLU A 44 51.13 -2.84 28.32
N ASP A 45 49.80 -3.00 28.22
CA ASP A 45 48.96 -3.40 29.34
C ASP A 45 49.24 -4.88 29.69
N GLY A 46 50.28 -5.07 30.48
CA GLY A 46 50.64 -6.06 31.48
C GLY A 46 50.48 -7.56 31.21
N PHE A 47 49.76 -8.01 30.20
CA PHE A 47 49.41 -9.42 30.03
C PHE A 47 50.09 -10.17 28.89
N TYR A 48 50.69 -9.46 27.91
CA TYR A 48 51.39 -10.11 26.79
C TYR A 48 52.72 -9.45 26.41
N PRO A 49 53.77 -9.61 27.22
CA PRO A 49 55.12 -9.03 26.94
C PRO A 49 55.87 -9.67 25.78
N LEU A 50 55.29 -10.68 25.11
CA LEU A 50 55.98 -11.51 24.12
C LEU A 50 55.74 -11.07 22.65
N TYR A 51 54.97 -10.05 22.37
CA TYR A 51 54.58 -9.71 20.99
C TYR A 51 54.95 -8.27 20.61
N LYS A 52 56.20 -8.08 20.20
CA LYS A 52 56.67 -6.76 19.77
C LYS A 52 56.02 -6.24 18.48
N GLU A 53 55.51 -7.09 17.61
CA GLU A 53 54.83 -6.68 16.37
C GLU A 53 53.68 -7.63 16.04
N ASN A 54 52.45 -7.12 16.07
CA ASN A 54 51.30 -7.82 15.57
C ASN A 54 50.82 -7.19 14.26
N VAL A 55 50.29 -8.02 13.38
CA VAL A 55 49.70 -7.61 12.13
C VAL A 55 48.20 -7.77 12.24
N ILE A 56 47.49 -6.68 11.96
CA ILE A 56 46.04 -6.66 11.87
C ILE A 56 45.68 -6.51 10.39
N ILE A 57 44.91 -7.47 9.88
CA ILE A 57 44.33 -7.42 8.56
C ILE A 57 42.84 -7.09 8.75
N SER A 58 42.38 -5.99 8.20
CA SER A 58 40.99 -5.57 8.31
C SER A 58 40.35 -5.48 6.93
N ALA A 59 39.18 -6.10 6.78
CA ALA A 59 38.36 -5.99 5.56
C ALA A 59 37.00 -5.40 5.91
N PRO A 60 36.54 -4.38 5.18
CA PRO A 60 35.23 -3.79 5.40
C PRO A 60 34.12 -4.66 4.84
N ILE A 61 33.04 -4.82 5.58
CA ILE A 61 31.76 -5.33 5.09
C ILE A 61 31.04 -4.16 4.45
N LEU A 62 30.97 -4.15 3.12
CA LEU A 62 30.36 -3.07 2.34
C LEU A 62 28.92 -3.44 1.98
N LEU A 63 28.00 -2.50 2.21
CA LEU A 63 26.66 -2.53 1.66
C LEU A 63 26.61 -1.72 0.34
N ASP A 64 25.45 -1.78 -0.32
CA ASP A 64 25.17 -0.97 -1.50
C ASP A 64 25.48 0.52 -1.20
N GLU A 65 25.93 1.29 -2.20
CA GLU A 65 26.43 2.67 -2.08
C GLU A 65 27.79 2.81 -1.38
N GLY A 66 28.47 1.70 -1.08
CA GLY A 66 29.79 1.70 -0.48
C GLY A 66 29.81 2.17 0.98
N LYS A 67 28.71 2.04 1.69
CA LYS A 67 28.64 2.28 3.14
C LYS A 67 29.29 1.10 3.89
N VAL A 68 30.24 1.39 4.74
CA VAL A 68 30.87 0.40 5.62
C VAL A 68 29.94 0.11 6.78
N LEU A 69 29.44 -1.12 6.87
CA LEU A 69 28.57 -1.57 7.96
C LEU A 69 29.38 -2.07 9.16
N ALA A 70 30.39 -2.89 8.89
CA ALA A 70 31.23 -3.51 9.91
C ALA A 70 32.60 -3.84 9.34
N LEU A 71 33.49 -4.31 10.18
CA LEU A 71 34.83 -4.76 9.81
C LEU A 71 35.06 -6.20 10.25
N VAL A 72 35.61 -7.01 9.37
CA VAL A 72 36.22 -8.29 9.72
C VAL A 72 37.70 -8.06 9.96
N MET A 73 38.23 -8.47 11.12
CA MET A 73 39.59 -8.27 11.47
C MET A 73 40.26 -9.60 11.86
N LEU A 74 41.44 -9.84 11.30
CA LEU A 74 42.32 -10.94 11.67
C LEU A 74 43.57 -10.37 12.33
N VAL A 75 43.86 -10.80 13.54
CA VAL A 75 45.11 -10.45 14.25
C VAL A 75 46.04 -11.65 14.19
N LYS A 76 47.24 -11.42 13.68
CA LYS A 76 48.23 -12.49 13.49
C LYS A 76 49.59 -12.06 14.02
N LYS A 77 50.27 -13.01 14.64
CA LYS A 77 51.62 -12.84 15.16
C LYS A 77 52.64 -13.05 14.05
N ASN A 78 53.59 -12.12 13.91
CA ASN A 78 54.84 -12.24 13.15
C ASN A 78 54.73 -13.02 11.82
N ALA A 79 53.99 -12.49 10.83
CA ALA A 79 53.79 -13.19 9.57
C ALA A 79 54.68 -12.65 8.46
N TYR A 80 55.35 -13.54 7.76
CA TYR A 80 56.20 -13.22 6.62
C TYR A 80 55.45 -13.11 5.27
N SER A 81 54.27 -13.64 5.19
CA SER A 81 53.39 -13.56 4.03
C SER A 81 51.92 -13.34 4.42
N TYR A 82 51.27 -12.37 3.78
CA TYR A 82 49.89 -11.95 4.14
C TYR A 82 48.89 -12.20 3.01
N ARG A 83 49.35 -12.70 1.85
CA ARG A 83 48.47 -12.82 0.67
C ARG A 83 47.27 -13.72 0.92
N ALA A 84 47.49 -14.91 1.45
CA ALA A 84 46.44 -15.86 1.80
C ALA A 84 45.51 -15.31 2.91
N ASP A 85 46.09 -14.62 3.90
CA ASP A 85 45.31 -14.01 4.98
C ASP A 85 44.42 -12.85 4.49
N ILE A 86 44.93 -12.02 3.55
CA ILE A 86 44.16 -10.96 2.91
C ILE A 86 43.02 -11.55 2.11
N GLU A 87 43.28 -12.56 1.29
CA GLU A 87 42.26 -13.26 0.48
C GLU A 87 41.19 -13.88 1.37
N PHE A 88 41.59 -14.52 2.49
CA PHE A 88 40.68 -15.10 3.45
C PHE A 88 39.77 -14.06 4.12
N VAL A 89 40.36 -12.98 4.69
CA VAL A 89 39.60 -11.94 5.41
C VAL A 89 38.67 -11.18 4.45
N THR A 90 39.13 -10.91 3.24
CA THR A 90 38.32 -10.27 2.21
C THR A 90 37.17 -11.18 1.76
N GLY A 91 37.45 -12.48 1.54
CA GLY A 91 36.42 -13.46 1.21
C GLY A 91 35.36 -13.59 2.31
N LEU A 92 35.80 -13.58 3.58
CA LEU A 92 34.92 -13.65 4.73
C LEU A 92 34.04 -12.38 4.85
N ALA A 93 34.62 -11.20 4.63
CA ALA A 93 33.88 -9.94 4.62
C ALA A 93 32.83 -9.90 3.52
N ASN A 94 33.19 -10.34 2.31
CA ASN A 94 32.25 -10.44 1.18
C ASN A 94 31.13 -11.46 1.46
N HIS A 95 31.46 -12.60 2.09
CA HIS A 95 30.45 -13.58 2.48
C HIS A 95 29.45 -13.00 3.47
N PHE A 96 29.92 -12.30 4.51
CA PHE A 96 29.01 -11.62 5.45
C PHE A 96 28.20 -10.53 4.79
N ALA A 97 28.79 -9.73 3.90
CA ALA A 97 28.07 -8.72 3.12
C ALA A 97 26.90 -9.36 2.33
N MET A 98 27.19 -10.49 1.67
CA MET A 98 26.16 -11.22 0.91
C MET A 98 25.06 -11.79 1.82
N GLN A 99 25.39 -12.37 2.97
CA GLN A 99 24.40 -12.88 3.93
C GLN A 99 23.49 -11.78 4.48
N ILE A 100 24.06 -10.62 4.80
CA ILE A 100 23.31 -9.47 5.30
C ILE A 100 22.36 -8.99 4.20
N LYS A 101 22.84 -8.86 2.97
CA LYS A 101 22.02 -8.44 1.82
C LYS A 101 20.86 -9.41 1.55
N LEU A 102 21.12 -10.71 1.59
CA LEU A 102 20.07 -11.72 1.44
C LEU A 102 19.01 -11.61 2.53
N SER A 103 19.44 -11.44 3.79
CA SER A 103 18.52 -11.26 4.92
C SER A 103 17.67 -9.98 4.80
N GLU A 104 18.27 -8.88 4.34
CA GLU A 104 17.53 -7.64 4.07
C GLU A 104 16.51 -7.80 2.94
N MET A 105 16.89 -8.48 1.85
CA MET A 105 15.97 -8.78 0.74
C MET A 105 14.80 -9.66 1.17
N GLU A 106 15.05 -10.70 1.99
CA GLU A 106 13.99 -11.55 2.54
C GLU A 106 13.03 -10.75 3.42
N LYS A 107 13.56 -9.86 4.27
CA LYS A 107 12.75 -8.99 5.11
C LYS A 107 11.89 -8.03 4.28
N GLN A 108 12.46 -7.39 3.27
CA GLN A 108 11.72 -6.50 2.36
C GLN A 108 10.62 -7.24 1.61
N LYS A 109 10.90 -8.47 1.13
CA LYS A 109 9.90 -9.32 0.47
C LYS A 109 8.75 -9.67 1.40
N GLU A 110 9.04 -10.00 2.66
CA GLU A 110 8.00 -10.31 3.64
C GLU A 110 7.18 -9.07 4.02
N GLU A 111 7.81 -7.89 4.13
CA GLU A 111 7.10 -6.63 4.35
C GLU A 111 6.18 -6.27 3.18
N LEU A 112 6.67 -6.44 1.94
CA LEU A 112 5.86 -6.24 0.73
C LEU A 112 4.67 -7.19 0.71
N ARG A 113 4.89 -8.48 0.96
CA ARG A 113 3.81 -9.48 1.02
C ARG A 113 2.76 -9.14 2.10
N LYS A 114 3.20 -8.67 3.27
CA LYS A 114 2.27 -8.21 4.33
C LYS A 114 1.50 -6.97 3.91
N ALA A 115 2.14 -6.05 3.19
CA ALA A 115 1.46 -4.87 2.65
C ALA A 115 0.42 -5.27 1.59
N GLU A 116 0.75 -6.17 0.68
CA GLU A 116 -0.19 -6.72 -0.31
C GLU A 116 -1.39 -7.40 0.35
N LEU A 117 -1.15 -8.27 1.34
CA LEU A 117 -2.23 -8.92 2.10
C LEU A 117 -3.11 -7.91 2.82
N ARG A 118 -2.54 -6.86 3.44
CA ARG A 118 -3.32 -5.79 4.08
C ARG A 118 -4.16 -5.03 3.06
N THR A 119 -3.63 -4.76 1.88
CA THR A 119 -4.35 -4.10 0.78
C THR A 119 -5.52 -4.97 0.33
N LEU A 120 -5.32 -6.27 0.11
CA LEU A 120 -6.39 -7.21 -0.23
C LEU A 120 -7.44 -7.31 0.89
N GLN A 121 -7.02 -7.38 2.15
CA GLN A 121 -7.95 -7.40 3.29
C GLN A 121 -8.72 -6.09 3.46
N SER A 122 -8.14 -4.94 3.11
CA SER A 122 -8.81 -3.64 3.19
C SER A 122 -9.85 -3.42 2.09
N GLN A 123 -9.80 -4.20 1.02
CA GLN A 123 -10.84 -4.18 -0.03
C GLN A 123 -12.17 -4.79 0.46
N ILE A 124 -12.11 -5.69 1.44
CA ILE A 124 -13.33 -6.21 2.10
C ILE A 124 -13.63 -5.28 3.28
N ASN A 125 -14.73 -4.54 3.23
CA ASN A 125 -15.22 -3.77 4.37
C ASN A 125 -15.78 -4.73 5.44
N PRO A 126 -15.06 -5.03 6.56
CA PRO A 126 -15.53 -6.01 7.53
C PRO A 126 -16.83 -5.59 8.22
N HIS A 127 -17.00 -4.29 8.40
CA HIS A 127 -18.19 -3.74 9.03
C HIS A 127 -19.44 -3.93 8.16
N PHE A 128 -19.32 -3.74 6.84
CA PHE A 128 -20.40 -4.04 5.91
C PHE A 128 -20.77 -5.53 5.92
N LEU A 129 -19.76 -6.43 5.91
CA LEU A 129 -19.97 -7.87 5.97
C LEU A 129 -20.75 -8.29 7.23
N PHE A 130 -20.27 -7.86 8.42
CA PHE A 130 -20.95 -8.18 9.68
C PHE A 130 -22.38 -7.65 9.73
N ASN A 131 -22.61 -6.43 9.27
CA ASN A 131 -23.93 -5.83 9.23
C ASN A 131 -24.88 -6.56 8.29
N SER A 132 -24.41 -6.92 7.09
CA SER A 132 -25.19 -7.69 6.11
C SER A 132 -25.56 -9.06 6.66
N LEU A 133 -24.62 -9.80 7.28
CA LEU A 133 -24.90 -11.09 7.89
C LEU A 133 -25.91 -11.00 9.05
N ASN A 134 -25.81 -9.97 9.89
CA ASN A 134 -26.79 -9.72 10.96
C ASN A 134 -28.18 -9.44 10.40
N THR A 135 -28.27 -8.62 9.36
CA THR A 135 -29.53 -8.32 8.66
C THR A 135 -30.14 -9.59 8.05
N ILE A 136 -29.33 -10.39 7.35
CA ILE A 136 -29.79 -11.68 6.80
C ILE A 136 -30.28 -12.62 7.91
N SER A 137 -29.52 -12.72 9.03
CA SER A 137 -29.91 -13.56 10.19
C SER A 137 -31.25 -13.14 10.79
N TYR A 138 -31.52 -11.85 10.87
CA TYR A 138 -32.82 -11.32 11.29
C TYR A 138 -33.94 -11.78 10.34
N PHE A 139 -33.76 -11.60 9.03
CA PHE A 139 -34.75 -11.98 8.02
C PHE A 139 -34.94 -13.50 7.89
N CYS A 140 -33.97 -14.34 8.29
CA CYS A 140 -34.16 -15.80 8.30
C CYS A 140 -35.36 -16.24 9.14
N ARG A 141 -35.71 -15.48 10.19
CA ARG A 141 -36.88 -15.78 11.06
C ARG A 141 -38.13 -15.09 10.59
N GLU A 142 -38.03 -13.85 10.16
CA GLU A 142 -39.19 -13.00 9.84
C GLU A 142 -39.69 -13.19 8.41
N LYS A 143 -38.76 -13.29 7.42
CA LYS A 143 -39.05 -13.37 6.01
C LYS A 143 -37.96 -14.21 5.27
N PRO A 144 -38.05 -15.56 5.31
CA PRO A 144 -37.00 -16.44 4.77
C PRO A 144 -36.67 -16.19 3.28
N GLU A 145 -37.67 -15.86 2.47
CA GLU A 145 -37.44 -15.56 1.04
C GLU A 145 -36.59 -14.29 0.87
N LYS A 146 -36.84 -13.27 1.70
CA LYS A 146 -36.00 -12.06 1.68
C LYS A 146 -34.58 -12.34 2.13
N ALA A 147 -34.40 -13.18 3.16
CA ALA A 147 -33.07 -13.62 3.59
C ALA A 147 -32.32 -14.32 2.46
N ARG A 148 -32.99 -15.16 1.67
CA ARG A 148 -32.40 -15.84 0.50
C ARG A 148 -31.98 -14.83 -0.58
N GLU A 149 -32.82 -13.83 -0.90
CA GLU A 149 -32.47 -12.76 -1.84
C GLU A 149 -31.22 -11.99 -1.37
N LEU A 150 -31.18 -11.61 -0.09
CA LEU A 150 -30.05 -10.87 0.47
C LEU A 150 -28.77 -11.69 0.51
N LEU A 151 -28.86 -13.01 0.73
CA LEU A 151 -27.70 -13.92 0.68
C LEU A 151 -27.13 -14.00 -0.75
N LEU A 152 -28.00 -14.06 -1.76
CA LEU A 152 -27.59 -14.03 -3.15
C LEU A 152 -26.95 -12.69 -3.53
N ALA A 153 -27.53 -11.57 -3.07
CA ALA A 153 -26.96 -10.23 -3.26
C ALA A 153 -25.56 -10.11 -2.60
N LEU A 154 -25.42 -10.63 -1.36
CA LEU A 154 -24.13 -10.64 -0.67
C LEU A 154 -23.08 -11.48 -1.42
N SER A 155 -23.47 -12.63 -1.94
CA SER A 155 -22.61 -13.51 -2.75
C SER A 155 -22.18 -12.81 -4.04
N SER A 156 -23.11 -12.14 -4.74
CA SER A 156 -22.81 -11.35 -5.96
C SER A 156 -21.86 -10.19 -5.67
N TYR A 157 -22.11 -9.43 -4.60
CA TYR A 157 -21.25 -8.33 -4.16
C TYR A 157 -19.80 -8.78 -3.90
N PHE A 158 -19.59 -9.89 -3.18
CA PHE A 158 -18.25 -10.40 -2.94
C PHE A 158 -17.59 -11.00 -4.17
N ARG A 159 -18.36 -11.63 -5.05
CA ARG A 159 -17.83 -12.19 -6.29
C ARG A 159 -17.24 -11.08 -7.16
N SER A 160 -17.97 -9.96 -7.33
CA SER A 160 -17.49 -8.82 -8.11
C SER A 160 -16.19 -8.21 -7.58
N MET A 161 -16.01 -8.21 -6.25
CA MET A 161 -14.78 -7.70 -5.63
C MET A 161 -13.57 -8.63 -5.77
N LEU A 162 -13.79 -9.96 -5.91
CA LEU A 162 -12.73 -10.97 -5.86
C LEU A 162 -12.39 -11.56 -7.23
N GLU A 163 -13.35 -11.66 -8.15
CA GLU A 163 -13.21 -12.35 -9.44
C GLU A 163 -13.03 -11.40 -10.62
N ASP A 164 -13.57 -10.19 -10.58
CA ASP A 164 -13.45 -9.23 -11.67
C ASP A 164 -12.07 -8.58 -11.71
N THR A 165 -11.14 -9.26 -12.40
CA THR A 165 -9.78 -8.75 -12.65
C THR A 165 -9.70 -7.83 -13.86
N ASP A 166 -10.76 -7.72 -14.65
CA ASP A 166 -10.78 -6.87 -15.82
C ASP A 166 -10.73 -5.39 -15.43
N TYR A 167 -9.83 -4.66 -16.07
CA TYR A 167 -9.63 -3.25 -15.80
C TYR A 167 -10.81 -2.39 -16.25
N MET A 168 -11.52 -2.81 -17.30
CA MET A 168 -12.67 -2.16 -17.90
C MET A 168 -13.84 -3.14 -17.98
N VAL A 169 -15.02 -2.69 -17.56
CA VAL A 169 -16.28 -3.45 -17.59
C VAL A 169 -17.39 -2.65 -18.26
N THR A 170 -18.52 -3.28 -18.54
CA THR A 170 -19.70 -2.53 -18.99
C THR A 170 -20.35 -1.79 -17.82
N LEU A 171 -20.99 -0.66 -18.10
CA LEU A 171 -21.73 0.06 -17.06
C LEU A 171 -22.89 -0.77 -16.49
N ASP A 172 -23.45 -1.68 -17.27
CA ASP A 172 -24.45 -2.65 -16.79
C ASP A 172 -23.88 -3.52 -15.67
N THR A 173 -22.66 -4.04 -15.84
CA THR A 173 -21.94 -4.80 -14.79
C THR A 173 -21.71 -3.95 -13.52
N GLU A 174 -21.24 -2.69 -13.65
CA GLU A 174 -21.08 -1.78 -12.51
C GLU A 174 -22.42 -1.52 -11.79
N LEU A 175 -23.49 -1.34 -12.52
CA LEU A 175 -24.81 -1.15 -11.94
C LEU A 175 -25.36 -2.42 -11.27
N GLU A 176 -25.02 -3.61 -11.75
CA GLU A 176 -25.34 -4.86 -11.04
C GLU A 176 -24.61 -4.95 -9.68
N HIS A 177 -23.34 -4.54 -9.62
CA HIS A 177 -22.58 -4.47 -8.36
C HIS A 177 -23.23 -3.47 -7.38
N VAL A 178 -23.59 -2.29 -7.88
CA VAL A 178 -24.27 -1.26 -7.08
C VAL A 178 -25.63 -1.76 -6.61
N LYS A 179 -26.44 -2.42 -7.45
CA LYS A 179 -27.73 -2.99 -7.06
C LYS A 179 -27.60 -4.04 -5.95
N ALA A 180 -26.59 -4.92 -6.02
CA ALA A 180 -26.33 -5.90 -4.98
C ALA A 180 -26.02 -5.22 -3.62
N TYR A 181 -25.17 -4.19 -3.63
CA TYR A 181 -24.84 -3.36 -2.47
C TYR A 181 -26.07 -2.64 -1.92
N THR A 182 -26.83 -1.94 -2.77
CA THR A 182 -27.97 -1.14 -2.34
C THR A 182 -29.10 -1.99 -1.76
N MET A 183 -29.33 -3.19 -2.28
CA MET A 183 -30.30 -4.15 -1.73
C MET A 183 -29.98 -4.53 -0.27
N LEU A 184 -28.69 -4.71 0.05
CA LEU A 184 -28.24 -5.04 1.39
C LEU A 184 -28.42 -3.85 2.36
N GLU A 185 -28.04 -2.64 1.94
CA GLU A 185 -28.16 -1.44 2.75
C GLU A 185 -29.62 -1.01 2.95
N GLU A 186 -30.47 -1.10 1.93
CA GLU A 186 -31.91 -0.84 2.08
C GLU A 186 -32.58 -1.84 3.01
N ALA A 187 -32.20 -3.11 2.98
CA ALA A 187 -32.70 -4.12 3.91
C ALA A 187 -32.23 -3.84 5.35
N ARG A 188 -31.03 -3.30 5.54
CA ARG A 188 -30.46 -2.93 6.84
C ARG A 188 -31.12 -1.70 7.45
N PHE A 189 -31.33 -0.66 6.65
CA PHE A 189 -31.85 0.63 7.10
C PHE A 189 -33.35 0.75 6.95
N GLU A 190 -33.99 -0.19 6.24
CA GLU A 190 -35.44 -0.25 6.00
C GLU A 190 -35.98 1.11 5.50
N LYS A 191 -37.01 1.63 6.17
CA LYS A 191 -37.69 2.87 5.81
C LYS A 191 -36.82 4.14 5.95
N ARG A 192 -35.62 4.03 6.48
CA ARG A 192 -34.71 5.15 6.68
C ARG A 192 -33.85 5.47 5.46
N LEU A 193 -33.73 4.55 4.50
CA LEU A 193 -32.93 4.71 3.29
C LEU A 193 -33.78 4.34 2.06
N SER A 194 -33.67 5.14 1.02
CA SER A 194 -34.24 4.87 -0.30
C SER A 194 -33.20 5.16 -1.36
N ILE A 195 -32.98 4.20 -2.26
CA ILE A 195 -32.00 4.32 -3.33
C ILE A 195 -32.70 4.12 -4.67
N GLU A 196 -32.56 5.08 -5.59
CA GLU A 196 -33.16 5.04 -6.92
C GLU A 196 -32.04 5.00 -7.98
N ILE A 197 -32.15 4.05 -8.92
CA ILE A 197 -31.21 3.92 -10.04
C ILE A 197 -31.96 4.12 -11.34
N ASN A 198 -31.66 5.18 -12.05
CA ASN A 198 -32.25 5.56 -13.33
C ASN A 198 -31.16 5.52 -14.41
N ALA A 199 -31.23 4.59 -15.34
CA ALA A 199 -30.22 4.43 -16.37
C ALA A 199 -30.83 4.34 -17.77
N ASP A 200 -30.28 5.12 -18.70
CA ASP A 200 -30.61 5.01 -20.09
C ASP A 200 -30.15 3.67 -20.65
N PRO A 201 -31.00 2.88 -21.34
CA PRO A 201 -30.59 1.57 -21.87
C PRO A 201 -29.39 1.62 -22.82
N GLU A 202 -29.25 2.73 -23.56
CA GLU A 202 -28.12 2.93 -24.47
C GLU A 202 -26.78 3.15 -23.73
N ALA A 203 -26.82 3.69 -22.50
CA ALA A 203 -25.64 3.90 -21.67
C ALA A 203 -25.11 2.61 -21.03
N LEU A 204 -25.92 1.59 -20.87
CA LEU A 204 -25.54 0.32 -20.21
C LEU A 204 -24.35 -0.39 -20.87
N ARG A 205 -24.20 -0.19 -22.19
CA ARG A 205 -23.09 -0.77 -22.97
C ARG A 205 -21.80 0.04 -22.91
N SER A 206 -21.81 1.21 -22.29
CA SER A 206 -20.61 2.03 -22.15
C SER A 206 -19.55 1.29 -21.34
N CYS A 207 -18.30 1.35 -21.81
CA CYS A 207 -17.17 0.73 -21.12
C CYS A 207 -16.62 1.70 -20.07
N VAL A 208 -16.58 1.26 -18.82
CA VAL A 208 -16.15 2.06 -17.66
C VAL A 208 -15.06 1.31 -16.87
N PRO A 209 -14.22 2.00 -16.13
CA PRO A 209 -13.28 1.33 -15.24
C PRO A 209 -14.04 0.55 -14.16
N ASN A 210 -13.62 -0.68 -13.89
CA ASN A 210 -14.21 -1.53 -12.87
C ASN A 210 -14.17 -0.86 -11.48
N LEU A 211 -15.22 -1.01 -10.67
CA LEU A 211 -15.35 -0.43 -9.31
C LEU A 211 -15.21 1.11 -9.29
N ILE A 212 -15.76 1.80 -10.32
CA ILE A 212 -15.72 3.26 -10.36
C ILE A 212 -16.97 3.90 -9.73
N LEU A 213 -18.11 3.27 -9.87
CA LEU A 213 -19.40 3.78 -9.39
C LEU A 213 -19.65 3.41 -7.92
N GLN A 214 -19.31 2.19 -7.55
CA GLN A 214 -19.57 1.65 -6.21
C GLN A 214 -19.01 2.53 -5.08
N PRO A 215 -17.73 3.01 -5.07
CA PRO A 215 -17.21 3.83 -3.99
C PRO A 215 -17.95 5.17 -3.82
N ILE A 216 -18.52 5.70 -4.90
CA ILE A 216 -19.27 6.95 -4.86
C ILE A 216 -20.65 6.72 -4.24
N VAL A 217 -21.32 5.63 -4.61
CA VAL A 217 -22.61 5.24 -4.01
C VAL A 217 -22.45 4.89 -2.53
N GLU A 218 -21.39 4.18 -2.15
CA GLU A 218 -21.08 3.90 -0.74
C GLU A 218 -20.92 5.19 0.07
N ASN A 219 -20.19 6.18 -0.47
CA ASN A 219 -20.05 7.49 0.17
C ASN A 219 -21.39 8.22 0.29
N ALA A 220 -22.18 8.24 -0.78
CA ALA A 220 -23.51 8.87 -0.78
C ALA A 220 -24.45 8.24 0.25
N VAL A 221 -24.38 6.92 0.45
CA VAL A 221 -25.16 6.23 1.48
C VAL A 221 -24.63 6.57 2.88
N HIS A 222 -23.34 6.30 3.18
CA HIS A 222 -22.83 6.36 4.55
C HIS A 222 -22.51 7.76 5.04
N HIS A 223 -21.95 8.61 4.18
CA HIS A 223 -21.53 9.98 4.53
C HIS A 223 -22.54 11.04 4.10
N GLY A 224 -23.44 10.71 3.16
CA GLY A 224 -24.54 11.54 2.73
C GLY A 224 -25.85 11.15 3.44
N ALA A 225 -26.64 10.31 2.79
CA ALA A 225 -28.02 10.01 3.14
C ALA A 225 -28.23 9.55 4.60
N MET A 226 -27.33 8.73 5.15
CA MET A 226 -27.44 8.20 6.50
C MET A 226 -26.98 9.15 7.60
N GLN A 227 -26.33 10.27 7.25
CA GLN A 227 -25.99 11.35 8.19
C GLN A 227 -27.09 12.39 8.33
N ARG A 228 -28.19 12.24 7.59
CA ARG A 228 -29.33 13.13 7.70
C ARG A 228 -29.99 13.00 9.07
N GLU A 229 -30.16 14.11 9.79
CA GLU A 229 -30.72 14.12 11.15
C GLU A 229 -32.21 13.73 11.17
N LYS A 230 -32.98 14.14 10.17
CA LYS A 230 -34.43 13.90 10.13
C LYS A 230 -34.89 13.49 8.74
N GLY A 231 -35.83 12.55 8.68
CA GLY A 231 -36.45 12.08 7.45
C GLY A 231 -35.76 10.87 6.82
N VAL A 232 -36.13 10.57 5.59
CA VAL A 232 -35.57 9.44 4.83
C VAL A 232 -34.34 9.91 4.10
N GLY A 233 -33.21 9.20 4.29
CA GLY A 233 -32.03 9.36 3.46
C GLY A 233 -32.32 8.89 2.06
N LYS A 234 -31.97 9.69 1.06
CA LYS A 234 -32.17 9.35 -0.35
C LYS A 234 -30.87 9.41 -1.10
N VAL A 235 -30.65 8.42 -1.95
CA VAL A 235 -29.58 8.42 -2.95
C VAL A 235 -30.19 8.18 -4.32
N ILE A 236 -29.83 8.98 -5.30
CA ILE A 236 -30.29 8.85 -6.68
C ILE A 236 -29.08 8.69 -7.59
N VAL A 237 -29.04 7.61 -8.34
CA VAL A 237 -28.04 7.37 -9.37
C VAL A 237 -28.68 7.58 -10.72
N ASN A 238 -28.28 8.61 -11.44
CA ASN A 238 -28.75 8.90 -12.79
C ASN A 238 -27.65 8.62 -13.79
N VAL A 239 -27.95 7.81 -14.79
CA VAL A 239 -27.04 7.50 -15.89
C VAL A 239 -27.70 7.96 -17.19
N LYS A 240 -27.04 8.84 -17.92
CA LYS A 240 -27.55 9.38 -19.20
C LYS A 240 -26.52 9.20 -20.30
N ARG A 241 -27.03 8.80 -21.46
CA ARG A 241 -26.25 8.78 -22.68
C ARG A 241 -26.20 10.20 -23.28
N GLU A 242 -24.99 10.67 -23.59
CA GLU A 242 -24.74 11.91 -24.30
C GLU A 242 -24.11 11.59 -25.68
N GLU A 243 -23.98 12.56 -26.57
CA GLU A 243 -23.49 12.33 -27.93
C GLU A 243 -22.14 11.61 -28.05
N ARG A 244 -21.18 11.90 -27.11
CA ARG A 244 -19.83 11.36 -27.11
C ARG A 244 -19.35 10.91 -25.74
N SER A 245 -20.24 10.80 -24.79
CA SER A 245 -19.92 10.43 -23.43
C SER A 245 -21.12 9.78 -22.73
N THR A 246 -20.85 9.16 -21.60
CA THR A 246 -21.87 8.73 -20.65
C THR A 246 -21.70 9.55 -19.38
N ARG A 247 -22.74 10.27 -19.01
CA ARG A 247 -22.81 11.05 -17.77
C ARG A 247 -23.44 10.22 -16.67
N ILE A 248 -22.80 10.22 -15.51
CA ILE A 248 -23.27 9.55 -14.30
C ILE A 248 -23.31 10.58 -13.18
N ASP A 249 -24.48 10.77 -12.57
CA ASP A 249 -24.69 11.64 -11.41
C ASP A 249 -25.11 10.77 -10.21
N VAL A 250 -24.43 10.92 -9.08
CA VAL A 250 -24.82 10.29 -7.80
C VAL A 250 -25.16 11.41 -6.83
N ILE A 251 -26.43 11.47 -6.44
CA ILE A 251 -27.00 12.56 -5.66
C ILE A 251 -27.49 12.01 -4.33
N ASP A 252 -27.06 12.58 -3.23
CA ASP A 252 -27.60 12.32 -1.90
C ASP A 252 -28.30 13.55 -1.31
N ASN A 253 -29.14 13.34 -0.32
CA ASN A 253 -29.84 14.39 0.43
C ASN A 253 -29.29 14.56 1.86
N GLY A 254 -28.02 14.27 2.07
CA GLY A 254 -27.33 14.38 3.33
C GLY A 254 -26.98 15.82 3.74
N PRO A 255 -26.12 16.00 4.75
CA PRO A 255 -25.71 17.33 5.22
C PRO A 255 -24.67 18.04 4.35
N GLY A 256 -24.33 17.45 3.19
CA GLY A 256 -23.27 17.92 2.33
C GLY A 256 -21.87 17.42 2.75
N MET A 257 -20.88 17.83 1.98
CA MET A 257 -19.48 17.41 2.15
C MET A 257 -18.63 18.55 2.70
N ASP A 258 -17.75 18.28 3.67
CA ASP A 258 -16.81 19.27 4.18
C ASP A 258 -15.92 19.80 3.04
N TYR A 259 -15.82 21.13 2.97
CA TYR A 259 -15.05 21.84 1.95
C TYR A 259 -13.57 21.38 1.89
N ARG A 260 -13.00 21.00 3.03
CA ARG A 260 -11.62 20.47 3.10
C ARG A 260 -11.48 19.15 2.36
N ILE A 261 -12.51 18.30 2.39
CA ILE A 261 -12.52 17.03 1.63
C ILE A 261 -12.59 17.33 0.14
N VAL A 262 -13.46 18.26 -0.26
CA VAL A 262 -13.58 18.69 -1.67
C VAL A 262 -12.25 19.28 -2.16
N GLN A 263 -11.62 20.16 -1.37
CA GLN A 263 -10.31 20.73 -1.72
C GLN A 263 -9.23 19.66 -1.86
N SER A 264 -9.19 18.66 -0.98
CA SER A 264 -8.20 17.60 -1.04
C SER A 264 -8.31 16.75 -2.31
N LEU A 265 -9.54 16.52 -2.79
CA LEU A 265 -9.78 15.81 -4.06
C LEU A 265 -9.21 16.55 -5.28
N TYR A 266 -9.22 17.88 -5.26
CA TYR A 266 -8.68 18.72 -6.35
C TYR A 266 -7.24 19.19 -6.13
N GLY A 267 -6.79 19.30 -4.89
CA GLY A 267 -5.49 19.87 -4.53
C GLY A 267 -4.38 18.87 -4.25
N GLY A 268 -4.68 17.58 -4.14
CA GLY A 268 -3.68 16.52 -3.95
C GLY A 268 -3.12 16.39 -2.51
N GLU A 269 -3.58 17.18 -1.55
CA GLU A 269 -3.21 16.99 -0.13
C GLU A 269 -4.04 15.86 0.50
N LYS A 270 -3.34 14.91 1.15
CA LYS A 270 -4.00 13.80 1.84
C LYS A 270 -4.68 14.29 3.12
N VAL A 271 -5.99 14.24 3.17
CA VAL A 271 -6.74 14.32 4.43
C VAL A 271 -6.75 12.92 5.07
N GLU A 272 -6.30 12.81 6.32
CA GLU A 272 -6.23 11.54 7.02
C GLU A 272 -7.64 10.91 7.14
N HIS A 273 -7.75 9.70 6.64
CA HIS A 273 -8.85 8.72 6.85
C HIS A 273 -10.21 8.98 6.21
N THR A 274 -10.45 10.05 5.46
CA THR A 274 -11.76 10.29 4.84
C THR A 274 -11.61 10.46 3.33
N GLY A 275 -12.44 9.76 2.55
CA GLY A 275 -12.50 9.96 1.10
C GLY A 275 -11.51 9.15 0.25
N ILE A 276 -10.86 8.11 0.78
CA ILE A 276 -9.90 7.27 0.02
C ILE A 276 -10.55 6.70 -1.25
N GLY A 277 -11.80 6.23 -1.16
CA GLY A 277 -12.53 5.67 -2.30
C GLY A 277 -12.74 6.69 -3.42
N MET A 278 -13.22 7.88 -3.10
CA MET A 278 -13.42 8.96 -4.08
C MET A 278 -12.09 9.50 -4.64
N MET A 279 -11.04 9.57 -3.81
CA MET A 279 -9.71 9.97 -4.28
C MET A 279 -9.18 8.98 -5.32
N ASN A 280 -9.34 7.69 -5.08
CA ASN A 280 -8.94 6.65 -6.03
C ASN A 280 -9.72 6.76 -7.34
N VAL A 281 -11.04 6.99 -7.28
CA VAL A 281 -11.87 7.23 -8.46
C VAL A 281 -11.40 8.48 -9.20
N GLN A 282 -11.17 9.59 -8.51
CA GLN A 282 -10.67 10.84 -9.08
C GLN A 282 -9.34 10.63 -9.83
N GLN A 283 -8.36 10.02 -9.17
CA GLN A 283 -7.05 9.75 -9.76
C GLN A 283 -7.15 8.83 -10.97
N ARG A 284 -8.02 7.82 -10.91
CA ARG A 284 -8.23 6.86 -11.99
C ARG A 284 -8.86 7.51 -13.22
N LEU A 285 -9.88 8.34 -13.03
CA LEU A 285 -10.50 9.11 -14.13
C LEU A 285 -9.49 10.04 -14.79
N ILE A 286 -8.71 10.80 -14.00
CA ILE A 286 -7.70 11.72 -14.53
C ILE A 286 -6.60 10.96 -15.27
N SER A 287 -6.16 9.82 -14.76
CA SER A 287 -5.12 9.00 -15.38
C SER A 287 -5.56 8.42 -16.72
N LEU A 288 -6.83 7.99 -16.84
CA LEU A 288 -7.36 7.35 -18.04
C LEU A 288 -7.79 8.33 -19.11
N TYR A 289 -8.44 9.41 -18.69
CA TYR A 289 -9.17 10.30 -19.62
C TYR A 289 -8.65 11.73 -19.61
N GLY A 290 -7.74 12.06 -18.69
CA GLY A 290 -7.19 13.40 -18.54
C GLY A 290 -7.90 14.26 -17.48
N LYS A 291 -7.29 15.39 -17.12
CA LYS A 291 -7.72 16.24 -15.99
C LYS A 291 -9.15 16.76 -16.09
N SER A 292 -9.67 16.96 -17.30
CA SER A 292 -11.03 17.46 -17.56
C SER A 292 -12.12 16.44 -17.24
N TYR A 293 -11.78 15.16 -17.06
CA TYR A 293 -12.72 14.08 -16.77
C TYR A 293 -12.74 13.65 -15.30
N GLY A 294 -12.06 14.38 -14.43
CA GLY A 294 -12.16 14.15 -12.98
C GLY A 294 -13.57 14.36 -12.46
N LEU A 295 -13.81 13.90 -11.22
CA LEU A 295 -15.10 14.09 -10.55
C LEU A 295 -15.44 15.57 -10.43
N GLN A 296 -16.72 15.90 -10.66
CA GLN A 296 -17.30 17.22 -10.40
C GLN A 296 -18.21 17.09 -9.19
N ILE A 297 -17.97 17.90 -8.15
CA ILE A 297 -18.71 17.82 -6.90
C ILE A 297 -19.42 19.16 -6.66
N VAL A 298 -20.73 19.06 -6.49
CA VAL A 298 -21.57 20.18 -6.04
C VAL A 298 -22.17 19.77 -4.69
N THR A 299 -21.89 20.54 -3.65
CA THR A 299 -22.31 20.21 -2.29
C THR A 299 -22.92 21.41 -1.59
N SER A 300 -23.94 21.16 -0.77
CA SER A 300 -24.64 22.13 0.06
C SER A 300 -25.16 21.46 1.33
N GLU A 301 -25.76 22.22 2.25
CA GLU A 301 -26.41 21.66 3.44
C GLU A 301 -27.63 20.76 3.12
N GLU A 302 -28.07 20.73 1.88
CA GLU A 302 -29.21 19.91 1.42
C GLU A 302 -28.76 18.60 0.75
N GLY A 303 -27.45 18.40 0.53
CA GLY A 303 -26.89 17.19 -0.06
C GLY A 303 -25.67 17.40 -0.94
N THR A 304 -25.23 16.32 -1.56
CA THR A 304 -24.09 16.30 -2.46
C THR A 304 -24.48 15.67 -3.81
N ASP A 305 -24.04 16.29 -4.91
CA ASP A 305 -24.11 15.76 -6.27
C ASP A 305 -22.69 15.50 -6.76
N VAL A 306 -22.34 14.23 -6.96
CA VAL A 306 -21.07 13.79 -7.52
C VAL A 306 -21.30 13.35 -8.95
N ARG A 307 -20.67 14.05 -9.88
CA ARG A 307 -20.80 13.82 -11.31
C ARG A 307 -19.52 13.33 -11.93
N MET A 308 -19.63 12.37 -12.86
CA MET A 308 -18.56 11.93 -13.72
C MET A 308 -19.02 11.82 -15.16
N ASN A 309 -18.11 12.11 -16.10
CA ASN A 309 -18.34 11.98 -17.54
C ASN A 309 -17.32 10.98 -18.11
N ILE A 310 -17.80 9.91 -18.72
CA ILE A 310 -16.97 8.87 -19.33
C ILE A 310 -17.02 9.02 -20.85
N PRO A 311 -15.90 9.35 -21.53
CA PRO A 311 -15.88 9.51 -22.97
C PRO A 311 -15.89 8.17 -23.70
N ASP A 312 -16.48 8.13 -24.91
CA ASP A 312 -16.57 6.92 -25.74
C ASP A 312 -15.23 6.43 -26.28
N SER A 313 -14.24 7.30 -26.33
CA SER A 313 -12.96 7.07 -27.03
C SER A 313 -11.96 6.17 -26.30
N ALA A 314 -12.27 5.69 -25.11
CA ALA A 314 -11.34 4.83 -24.33
C ALA A 314 -11.34 3.35 -24.76
N ALA A 315 -12.27 2.91 -25.57
CA ALA A 315 -12.31 1.50 -26.03
C ALA A 315 -11.20 1.14 -27.05
N GLY A 316 -10.52 2.13 -27.63
CA GLY A 316 -9.55 1.92 -28.72
C GLY A 316 -8.07 1.87 -28.32
N SER A 317 -7.67 2.43 -27.17
CA SER A 317 -6.24 2.55 -26.81
C SER A 317 -5.70 1.42 -25.93
N ALA A 318 -6.55 0.71 -25.21
CA ALA A 318 -6.14 -0.38 -24.33
C ALA A 318 -5.87 -1.72 -25.05
N GLN A 319 -6.27 -1.86 -26.32
CA GLN A 319 -6.02 -3.08 -27.12
C GLN A 319 -4.70 -3.06 -27.92
N GLN A 320 -4.00 -1.94 -28.01
CA GLN A 320 -2.76 -1.82 -28.80
C GLN A 320 -1.46 -2.10 -28.04
N GLU A 321 -1.48 -2.28 -26.72
CA GLU A 321 -0.27 -2.60 -25.94
C GLU A 321 -0.10 -4.10 -25.59
N LYS A 322 -0.91 -4.98 -26.19
CA LYS A 322 -0.77 -6.45 -26.02
C LYS A 322 -0.50 -7.18 -27.36
N THR A 323 0.32 -6.58 -28.23
CA THR A 323 0.83 -7.34 -29.39
C THR A 323 2.36 -7.32 -29.38
#